data_df0f658ccbf8f27e9dcf46a6ebdb09d4
#
_entry.id   df0f658ccbf8f27e9dcf46a6ebdb09d4
#
_cell.length_a   1.000
_cell.length_b   1.000
_cell.length_c   1.000
_cell.angle_alpha   90.00
_cell.angle_beta   90.00
_cell.angle_gamma   90.00
#
_symmetry.space_group_name_H-M   'P 1'
#
loop_
_entity.id
_entity.type
_entity.pdbx_description
1 polymer ?
#
loop_
_entity_poly.entity_id
_entity_poly.type
_entity_poly.pdbx_seq_one_letter_code
_entity_poly.pdbx_strand_id
1 'polypeptide(L)' 'MISFYINGDETSVQLENEKTIGDVLHSFELTCEENNAAVIGISIDDKIITAELFDEIYNNPLEANTKFEFSVVPENRISS' A
#
# COMPACT_ATOMS: atom_id res chain seq x y z
N MET A 1 -10.76 10.63 -6.81
CA MET A 1 -11.03 9.73 -5.71
C MET A 1 -9.95 8.65 -5.65
N ILE A 2 -9.38 8.45 -4.50
CA ILE A 2 -8.32 7.46 -4.35
C ILE A 2 -8.94 6.10 -4.10
N SER A 3 -8.51 5.11 -4.86
CA SER A 3 -9.02 3.75 -4.73
C SER A 3 -7.93 2.83 -4.21
N PHE A 4 -8.33 1.91 -3.36
CA PHE A 4 -7.42 0.92 -2.79
C PHE A 4 -7.94 -0.48 -3.10
N TYR A 5 -7.03 -1.34 -3.53
CA TYR A 5 -7.34 -2.73 -3.81
C TYR A 5 -6.35 -3.61 -3.08
N ILE A 6 -6.85 -4.64 -2.43
CA ILE A 6 -6.01 -5.63 -1.77
C ILE A 6 -6.28 -6.97 -2.42
N ASN A 7 -5.27 -7.55 -3.03
CA ASN A 7 -5.38 -8.83 -3.76
C ASN A 7 -6.51 -8.82 -4.79
N GLY A 8 -6.72 -7.66 -5.42
CA GLY A 8 -7.75 -7.52 -6.43
C GLY A 8 -9.11 -7.12 -5.91
N ASP A 9 -9.29 -7.08 -4.61
CA ASP A 9 -10.57 -6.70 -4.01
C ASP A 9 -10.55 -5.23 -3.59
N GLU A 10 -11.57 -4.51 -4.00
CA GLU A 10 -11.69 -3.11 -3.64
C GLU A 10 -11.89 -2.97 -2.13
N THR A 11 -11.13 -2.08 -1.53
CA THR A 11 -11.13 -1.87 -0.10
C THR A 11 -11.24 -0.39 0.20
N SER A 12 -12.02 -0.04 1.20
CA SER A 12 -12.11 1.34 1.65
C SER A 12 -11.04 1.61 2.69
N VAL A 13 -10.23 2.61 2.43
CA VAL A 13 -9.19 3.01 3.38
C VAL A 13 -9.42 4.48 3.70
N GLN A 14 -9.45 4.79 4.98
CA GLN A 14 -9.65 6.16 5.41
C GLN A 14 -8.29 6.82 5.60
N LEU A 15 -8.05 7.86 4.81
CA LEU A 15 -6.83 8.64 4.93
C LEU A 15 -7.07 9.79 5.91
N GLU A 16 -6.14 9.99 6.82
CA GLU A 16 -6.26 11.06 7.81
C GLU A 16 -5.31 12.22 7.51
N ASN A 17 -4.02 11.99 7.66
CA ASN A 17 -3.03 13.04 7.47
C ASN A 17 -2.00 12.73 6.39
N GLU A 18 -2.25 11.74 5.60
CA GLU A 18 -1.33 11.34 4.55
C GLU A 18 -1.29 12.40 3.45
N LYS A 19 -0.12 12.92 3.17
CA LYS A 19 0.08 13.96 2.15
C LYS A 19 0.89 13.47 0.97
N THR A 20 1.69 12.44 1.18
CA THR A 20 2.53 11.89 0.12
C THR A 20 2.21 10.42 -0.09
N ILE A 21 2.68 9.90 -1.22
CA ILE A 21 2.51 8.49 -1.53
C ILE A 21 3.20 7.64 -0.46
N GLY A 22 4.39 8.06 -0.03
CA GLY A 22 5.11 7.36 1.01
C GLY A 22 4.34 7.27 2.32
N ASP A 23 3.62 8.34 2.67
CA ASP A 23 2.81 8.34 3.89
C ASP A 23 1.72 7.27 3.82
N VAL A 24 1.07 7.14 2.67
CA VAL A 24 0.03 6.15 2.46
C VAL A 24 0.60 4.74 2.56
N LEU A 25 1.72 4.51 1.89
CA LEU A 25 2.36 3.20 1.87
C LEU A 25 2.82 2.80 3.27
N HIS A 26 3.38 3.75 4.01
CA HIS A 26 3.84 3.49 5.37
C HIS A 26 2.66 3.13 6.29
N SER A 27 1.59 3.90 6.22
CA SER A 27 0.39 3.63 7.02
C SER A 27 -0.19 2.26 6.71
N PHE A 28 -0.19 1.89 5.43
CA PHE A 28 -0.71 0.61 5.02
C PHE A 28 0.15 -0.54 5.56
N GLU A 29 1.46 -0.38 5.50
CA GLU A 29 2.37 -1.39 6.04
C GLU A 29 2.16 -1.61 7.53
N LEU A 30 1.97 -0.53 8.28
CA LEU A 30 1.72 -0.63 9.71
C LEU A 30 0.42 -1.38 10.00
N THR A 31 -0.61 -1.08 9.22
CA THR A 31 -1.89 -1.76 9.38
C THR A 31 -1.76 -3.24 9.09
N CYS A 32 -1.01 -3.61 8.06
CA CYS A 32 -0.78 -5.01 7.74
C CYS A 32 -0.01 -5.71 8.85
N GLU A 33 0.99 -5.04 9.40
CA GLU A 33 1.79 -5.60 10.48
C GLU A 33 0.93 -5.88 11.71
N GLU A 34 0.01 -4.97 12.03
CA GLU A 34 -0.91 -5.16 13.14
C GLU A 34 -1.86 -6.33 12.93
N ASN A 35 -2.15 -6.65 11.68
CA ASN A 35 -3.04 -7.76 11.35
C ASN A 35 -2.30 -9.03 10.97
N ASN A 36 -1.01 -9.10 11.26
CA ASN A 36 -0.17 -10.26 10.93
C ASN A 36 -0.18 -10.57 9.44
N ALA A 37 -0.08 -9.54 8.63
CA ALA A 37 -0.02 -9.68 7.19
C ALA A 37 1.24 -9.02 6.66
N ALA A 38 1.72 -9.48 5.52
CA ALA A 38 2.90 -8.94 4.89
C ALA A 38 2.57 -8.45 3.47
N VAL A 39 3.06 -7.26 3.13
CA VAL A 39 2.89 -6.72 1.80
C VAL A 39 3.99 -7.27 0.92
N ILE A 40 3.63 -7.99 -0.13
CA ILE A 40 4.59 -8.59 -1.04
C ILE A 40 4.68 -7.88 -2.38
N GLY A 41 3.77 -6.96 -2.64
CA GLY A 41 3.81 -6.21 -3.89
C GLY A 41 2.93 -4.97 -3.81
N ILE A 42 3.34 -3.94 -4.54
CA ILE A 42 2.60 -2.68 -4.58
C ILE A 42 2.52 -2.25 -6.04
N SER A 43 1.33 -1.82 -6.45
CA SER A 43 1.14 -1.23 -7.78
C SER A 43 0.39 0.08 -7.63
N ILE A 44 0.76 1.05 -8.43
CA ILE A 44 0.08 2.35 -8.44
C ILE A 44 -0.30 2.65 -9.89
N ASP A 45 -1.58 2.85 -10.14
CA ASP A 45 -2.12 3.08 -11.48
C ASP A 45 -1.67 2.01 -12.48
N ASP A 46 -1.75 0.75 -12.06
CA ASP A 46 -1.36 -0.41 -12.86
C ASP A 46 0.13 -0.52 -13.14
N LYS A 47 0.94 0.24 -12.40
CA LYS A 47 2.38 0.19 -12.54
C LYS A 47 3.00 -0.46 -11.31
N ILE A 48 3.72 -1.56 -11.53
CA ILE A 48 4.40 -2.25 -10.43
C ILE A 48 5.51 -1.38 -9.87
N ILE A 49 5.52 -1.23 -8.57
CA ILE A 49 6.49 -0.38 -7.88
C ILE A 49 7.63 -1.23 -7.35
N THR A 50 8.81 -1.02 -7.93
CA THR A 50 10.02 -1.69 -7.45
C THR A 50 10.63 -0.89 -6.31
N ALA A 51 11.65 -1.42 -5.66
CA ALA A 51 12.33 -0.72 -4.58
C ALA A 51 12.91 0.63 -5.04
N GLU A 52 13.43 0.66 -6.27
CA GLU A 52 13.96 1.91 -6.83
C GLU A 52 12.86 2.93 -7.05
N LEU A 53 11.74 2.50 -7.63
CA LEU A 53 10.61 3.39 -7.85
C LEU A 53 10.01 3.85 -6.53
N PHE A 54 10.02 2.98 -5.53
CA PHE A 54 9.51 3.32 -4.21
C PHE A 54 10.24 4.55 -3.66
N ASP A 55 11.55 4.55 -3.73
CA ASP A 55 12.34 5.69 -3.26
C ASP A 55 12.06 6.95 -4.07
N GLU A 56 11.86 6.83 -5.36
CA GLU A 56 11.58 7.98 -6.23
C GLU A 56 10.23 8.60 -5.95
N ILE A 57 9.22 7.78 -5.71
CA ILE A 57 7.84 8.28 -5.54
C ILE A 57 7.47 8.56 -4.09
N TYR A 58 8.32 8.15 -3.16
CA TYR A 58 8.01 8.25 -1.73
C TYR A 58 7.59 9.67 -1.33
N ASN A 59 8.27 10.66 -1.84
CA ASN A 59 7.99 12.06 -1.50
C ASN A 59 7.04 12.75 -2.46
N ASN A 60 6.51 12.02 -3.44
CA ASN A 60 5.59 12.62 -4.39
C ASN A 60 4.25 12.91 -3.72
N PRO A 61 3.61 14.01 -4.07
CA PRO A 61 2.32 14.35 -3.47
C PRO A 61 1.26 13.35 -3.87
N LEU A 62 0.32 13.14 -2.98
CA LEU A 62 -0.80 12.25 -3.22
C LEU A 62 -1.78 12.92 -4.18
N GLU A 63 -2.08 12.28 -5.27
CA GLU A 63 -2.99 12.82 -6.26
C GLU A 63 -4.42 12.34 -6.03
N ALA A 64 -5.39 13.14 -6.49
CA ALA A 64 -6.79 12.89 -6.23
C ALA A 64 -7.34 11.63 -6.91
N ASN A 65 -6.76 11.24 -8.02
CA ASN A 65 -7.24 10.08 -8.79
C ASN A 65 -6.17 9.00 -8.89
N THR A 66 -5.75 8.48 -7.77
CA THR A 66 -4.72 7.45 -7.74
C THR A 66 -5.32 6.10 -7.36
N LYS A 67 -4.91 5.06 -8.05
CA LYS A 67 -5.34 3.71 -7.75
C LYS A 67 -4.17 2.96 -7.12
N PHE A 68 -4.34 2.53 -5.89
CA PHE A 68 -3.35 1.74 -5.19
C PHE A 68 -3.78 0.28 -5.18
N GLU A 69 -2.85 -0.59 -5.51
CA GLU A 69 -3.12 -2.02 -5.47
C GLU A 69 -2.01 -2.70 -4.68
N PHE A 70 -2.41 -3.47 -3.70
CA PHE A 70 -1.47 -4.15 -2.83
C PHE A 70 -1.66 -5.66 -2.92
N SER A 71 -0.54 -6.37 -2.92
CA SER A 71 -0.56 -7.82 -2.80
C SER A 71 -0.12 -8.15 -1.39
N VAL A 72 -0.99 -8.82 -0.65
CA VAL A 72 -0.79 -9.08 0.77
C VAL A 72 -0.98 -10.57 1.04
N VAL A 73 -0.14 -11.11 1.90
CA VAL A 73 -0.28 -12.51 2.32
C VAL A 73 -0.29 -12.55 3.85
N PRO A 74 -0.99 -13.51 4.45
CA PRO A 74 -0.96 -13.64 5.91
C PRO A 74 0.44 -14.07 6.33
N GLU A 75 0.93 -13.42 7.36
CA GLU A 75 2.21 -13.77 7.90
C GLU A 75 2.00 -14.94 8.83
N ASN A 76 1.97 -16.10 8.25
CA ASN A 76 1.76 -17.31 9.02
C ASN A 76 3.05 -17.69 9.69
N ARG A 77 3.30 -17.11 10.79
CA ARG A 77 4.37 -17.60 11.62
C ARG A 77 3.84 -18.77 12.35
N ILE A 78 3.84 -19.81 11.69
CA ILE A 78 3.74 -21.02 12.42
C ILE A 78 5.08 -21.21 13.03
N SER A 79 5.24 -20.60 14.10
CA SER A 79 6.31 -21.07 14.91
C SER A 79 5.91 -22.42 15.38
N SER A 80 6.21 -23.22 14.66
CA SER A 80 6.13 -24.52 15.25
C SER A 80 7.42 -24.75 15.94
#